data_23da0e49a7410bce5b641d5cbb10a945
#
_entry.id   23da0e49a7410bce5b641d5cbb10a945
#
_cell.length_a   1.000
_cell.length_b   1.000
_cell.length_c   1.000
_cell.angle_alpha   90.00
_cell.angle_beta   90.00
_cell.angle_gamma   90.00
#
_symmetry.space_group_name_H-M   'P 1'
#
loop_
_entity.id
_entity.type
_entity.pdbx_description
1 polymer ?
#
loop_
_entity_poly.entity_id
_entity_poly.type
_entity_poly.pdbx_seq_one_letter_code
_entity_poly.pdbx_strand_id
1 'polypeptide(L)'
;DNLDEIVTTFENIEKGSGKVLRAFMAEAQSNYDIAIKDLVYRPGVSPLELVTTKTAQKVGQFFSNISRDVRKKFTNPRLIQILEFPVLFLGAKPSDTPSFYSFMNYADFGLGTWHPKGGMYEVVKAMVTLAIELGVKIETNQNVEKINVENGIVKSVVSNGITIESHVVLSGADYHHTE
;
A
#
# COMPACT_ATOMS: atom_id res chain seq x y z
N ASP A 1 -1.59 -11.10 16.19
CA ASP A 1 -1.12 -12.25 15.43
C ASP A 1 0.27 -12.66 15.93
N ASN A 2 0.45 -13.99 16.08
CA ASN A 2 1.69 -14.53 16.59
C ASN A 2 2.37 -15.34 15.48
N LEU A 3 3.50 -14.84 14.99
CA LEU A 3 4.26 -15.51 13.93
C LEU A 3 4.65 -16.94 14.30
N ASP A 4 4.91 -17.24 15.58
CA ASP A 4 5.27 -18.58 16.03
C ASP A 4 4.10 -19.58 15.89
N GLU A 5 2.88 -19.13 16.11
CA GLU A 5 1.67 -19.93 15.89
C GLU A 5 1.43 -20.19 14.39
N ILE A 6 1.65 -19.17 13.56
CA ILE A 6 1.55 -19.31 12.11
C ILE A 6 2.60 -20.31 11.60
N VAL A 7 3.84 -20.18 12.05
CA VAL A 7 4.94 -21.09 11.71
C VAL A 7 4.61 -22.53 12.13
N THR A 8 4.06 -22.72 13.34
CA THR A 8 3.62 -24.03 13.82
C THR A 8 2.50 -24.61 12.96
N THR A 9 1.56 -23.77 12.56
CA THR A 9 0.47 -24.19 11.66
C THR A 9 0.99 -24.64 10.31
N PHE A 10 1.93 -23.89 9.72
CA PHE A 10 2.57 -24.25 8.46
C PHE A 10 3.32 -25.57 8.57
N GLU A 11 4.13 -25.74 9.63
CA GLU A 11 4.89 -26.97 9.89
C GLU A 11 3.98 -28.20 10.02
N ASN A 12 2.79 -28.05 10.63
CA ASN A 12 1.81 -29.13 10.76
C ASN A 12 1.16 -29.51 9.43
N ILE A 13 1.06 -28.56 8.47
CA ILE A 13 0.46 -28.79 7.16
C ILE A 13 1.48 -29.37 6.18
N GLU A 14 2.71 -28.84 6.20
CA GLU A 14 3.81 -29.26 5.34
C GLU A 14 5.09 -29.29 6.17
N LYS A 15 5.63 -30.49 6.41
CA LYS A 15 6.81 -30.69 7.24
C LYS A 15 8.02 -29.95 6.65
N GLY A 16 8.71 -29.19 7.47
CA GLY A 16 9.85 -28.37 7.08
C GLY A 16 9.48 -26.96 6.62
N SER A 17 8.19 -26.68 6.37
CA SER A 17 7.73 -25.36 5.90
C SER A 17 7.87 -24.27 6.95
N GLY A 18 7.87 -24.60 8.24
CA GLY A 18 8.01 -23.62 9.32
C GLY A 18 9.33 -22.85 9.25
N LYS A 19 10.45 -23.56 9.01
CA LYS A 19 11.77 -22.92 8.82
C LYS A 19 11.80 -22.06 7.55
N VAL A 20 11.19 -22.55 6.48
CA VAL A 20 11.11 -21.84 5.20
C VAL A 20 10.28 -20.57 5.34
N LEU A 21 9.15 -20.63 6.08
CA LEU A 21 8.31 -19.48 6.34
C LEU A 21 9.07 -18.41 7.14
N ARG A 22 9.83 -18.77 8.17
CA ARG A 22 10.63 -17.78 8.92
C ARG A 22 11.62 -17.04 8.01
N ALA A 23 12.30 -17.74 7.11
CA ALA A 23 13.23 -17.13 6.17
C ALA A 23 12.50 -16.22 5.17
N PHE A 24 11.33 -16.67 4.67
CA PHE A 24 10.48 -15.88 3.78
C PHE A 24 9.99 -14.60 4.47
N MET A 25 9.55 -14.69 5.72
CA MET A 25 9.06 -13.53 6.50
C MET A 25 10.18 -12.55 6.84
N ALA A 26 11.40 -13.02 7.14
CA ALA A 26 12.55 -12.15 7.37
C ALA A 26 12.92 -11.37 6.09
N GLU A 27 12.86 -12.02 4.92
CA GLU A 27 13.05 -11.35 3.63
C GLU A 27 11.93 -10.35 3.35
N ALA A 28 10.67 -10.72 3.59
CA ALA A 28 9.51 -9.87 3.45
C ALA A 28 9.59 -8.62 4.36
N GLN A 29 10.08 -8.77 5.60
CA GLN A 29 10.35 -7.65 6.51
C GLN A 29 11.42 -6.71 5.95
N SER A 30 12.52 -7.25 5.43
CA SER A 30 13.55 -6.44 4.78
C SER A 30 13.01 -5.64 3.59
N ASN A 31 12.12 -6.24 2.79
CA ASN A 31 11.45 -5.57 1.68
C ASN A 31 10.48 -4.50 2.19
N TYR A 32 9.75 -4.76 3.28
CA TYR A 32 8.84 -3.80 3.93
C TYR A 32 9.60 -2.56 4.41
N ASP A 33 10.73 -2.75 5.07
CA ASP A 33 11.54 -1.64 5.56
C ASP A 33 12.04 -0.74 4.41
N ILE A 34 12.38 -1.33 3.27
CA ILE A 34 12.78 -0.57 2.07
C ILE A 34 11.55 0.13 1.46
N ALA A 35 10.46 -0.60 1.24
CA ALA A 35 9.27 -0.07 0.58
C ALA A 35 8.61 1.05 1.38
N ILE A 36 8.32 0.81 2.65
CA ILE A 36 7.46 1.68 3.46
C ILE A 36 8.25 2.77 4.21
N LYS A 37 9.50 2.49 4.61
CA LYS A 37 10.31 3.49 5.33
C LYS A 37 11.15 4.39 4.41
N ASP A 38 11.25 4.06 3.12
CA ASP A 38 12.06 4.82 2.16
C ASP A 38 11.29 5.13 0.86
N LEU A 39 10.96 4.10 0.06
CA LEU A 39 10.44 4.31 -1.30
C LEU A 39 9.10 5.04 -1.35
N VAL A 40 8.20 4.78 -0.41
CA VAL A 40 6.86 5.40 -0.39
C VAL A 40 6.88 6.92 -0.23
N TYR A 41 7.95 7.47 0.33
CA TYR A 41 8.10 8.92 0.52
C TYR A 41 8.73 9.63 -0.68
N ARG A 42 9.12 8.90 -1.73
CA ARG A 42 9.72 9.48 -2.91
C ARG A 42 8.64 9.98 -3.86
N PRO A 43 8.88 11.09 -4.59
CA PRO A 43 7.85 11.73 -5.44
C PRO A 43 7.31 10.84 -6.57
N GLY A 44 8.05 9.81 -7.00
CA GLY A 44 7.62 8.91 -8.08
C GLY A 44 7.68 9.54 -9.47
N VAL A 45 8.48 10.58 -9.65
CA VAL A 45 8.63 11.31 -10.92
C VAL A 45 9.49 10.53 -11.93
N SER A 46 10.42 9.70 -11.43
CA SER A 46 11.33 8.95 -12.28
C SER A 46 11.57 7.53 -11.76
N PRO A 47 11.62 6.51 -12.64
CA PRO A 47 12.02 5.15 -12.24
C PRO A 47 13.40 5.08 -11.58
N LEU A 48 14.28 6.06 -11.84
CA LEU A 48 15.59 6.14 -11.20
C LEU A 48 15.54 6.35 -9.69
N GLU A 49 14.43 6.87 -9.17
CA GLU A 49 14.20 7.02 -7.72
C GLU A 49 14.11 5.66 -7.00
N LEU A 50 13.78 4.61 -7.73
CA LEU A 50 13.78 3.24 -7.21
C LEU A 50 15.19 2.65 -7.12
N VAL A 51 16.20 3.28 -7.74
CA VAL A 51 17.58 2.78 -7.75
C VAL A 51 18.32 3.30 -6.52
N THR A 52 18.47 2.46 -5.53
CA THR A 52 19.25 2.72 -4.30
C THR A 52 20.22 1.57 -4.07
N THR A 53 21.20 1.74 -3.18
CA THR A 53 22.07 0.65 -2.77
C THR A 53 21.30 -0.54 -2.19
N LYS A 54 20.19 -0.27 -1.50
CA LYS A 54 19.32 -1.29 -0.91
C LYS A 54 18.50 -2.03 -1.98
N THR A 55 17.90 -1.29 -2.94
CA THR A 55 17.12 -1.91 -4.03
C THR A 55 18.01 -2.62 -5.05
N ALA A 56 19.22 -2.15 -5.27
CA ALA A 56 20.20 -2.84 -6.12
C ALA A 56 20.50 -4.26 -5.63
N GLN A 57 20.59 -4.47 -4.31
CA GLN A 57 20.75 -5.80 -3.71
C GLN A 57 19.52 -6.71 -3.90
N LYS A 58 18.36 -6.12 -4.18
CA LYS A 58 17.07 -6.80 -4.39
C LYS A 58 16.65 -6.85 -5.87
N VAL A 59 17.53 -6.46 -6.79
CA VAL A 59 17.21 -6.33 -8.23
C VAL A 59 16.59 -7.61 -8.80
N GLY A 60 17.05 -8.79 -8.40
CA GLY A 60 16.47 -10.06 -8.85
C GLY A 60 14.99 -10.24 -8.48
N GLN A 61 14.52 -9.60 -7.42
CA GLN A 61 13.13 -9.67 -6.98
C GLN A 61 12.19 -8.81 -7.84
N PHE A 62 12.70 -7.82 -8.56
CA PHE A 62 11.93 -7.04 -9.53
C PHE A 62 11.71 -7.80 -10.85
N PHE A 63 12.57 -8.79 -11.15
CA PHE A 63 12.47 -9.65 -12.35
C PHE A 63 11.91 -11.05 -12.05
N SER A 64 11.62 -11.37 -10.79
CA SER A 64 10.88 -12.55 -10.37
C SER A 64 9.47 -12.15 -9.94
N ASN A 65 8.54 -13.10 -9.86
CA ASN A 65 7.20 -12.83 -9.36
C ASN A 65 6.89 -13.64 -8.09
N ILE A 66 5.86 -13.19 -7.35
CA ILE A 66 5.42 -13.80 -6.09
C ILE A 66 5.10 -15.28 -6.28
N SER A 67 4.32 -15.63 -7.32
CA SER A 67 3.90 -17.01 -7.57
C SER A 67 5.10 -17.92 -7.75
N ARG A 68 6.09 -17.52 -8.57
CA ARG A 68 7.30 -18.30 -8.78
C ARG A 68 8.12 -18.45 -7.50
N ASP A 69 8.25 -17.39 -6.72
CA ASP A 69 9.06 -17.40 -5.50
C ASP A 69 8.43 -18.28 -4.41
N VAL A 70 7.11 -18.16 -4.20
CA VAL A 70 6.35 -18.96 -3.24
C VAL A 70 6.37 -20.45 -3.64
N ARG A 71 6.09 -20.79 -4.92
CA ARG A 71 6.04 -22.17 -5.40
C ARG A 71 7.41 -22.87 -5.46
N LYS A 72 8.50 -22.14 -5.41
CA LYS A 72 9.84 -22.73 -5.22
C LYS A 72 10.09 -23.14 -3.76
N LYS A 73 9.39 -22.52 -2.82
CA LYS A 73 9.62 -22.68 -1.39
C LYS A 73 8.60 -23.60 -0.72
N PHE A 74 7.37 -23.65 -1.25
CA PHE A 74 6.25 -24.41 -0.70
C PHE A 74 5.60 -25.28 -1.78
N THR A 75 5.12 -26.46 -1.38
CA THR A 75 4.49 -27.43 -2.30
C THR A 75 2.99 -27.59 -2.00
N ASN A 76 2.57 -27.38 -0.77
CA ASN A 76 1.18 -27.50 -0.39
C ASN A 76 0.34 -26.36 -1.00
N PRO A 77 -0.72 -26.66 -1.79
CA PRO A 77 -1.49 -25.64 -2.49
C PRO A 77 -2.20 -24.65 -1.55
N ARG A 78 -2.56 -25.08 -0.34
CA ARG A 78 -3.20 -24.17 0.65
C ARG A 78 -2.21 -23.13 1.17
N LEU A 79 -0.98 -23.56 1.47
CA LEU A 79 0.08 -22.63 1.93
C LEU A 79 0.46 -21.65 0.82
N ILE A 80 0.52 -22.13 -0.42
CA ILE A 80 0.77 -21.29 -1.59
C ILE A 80 -0.32 -20.23 -1.74
N GLN A 81 -1.61 -20.62 -1.68
CA GLN A 81 -2.72 -19.69 -1.77
C GLN A 81 -2.70 -18.63 -0.67
N ILE A 82 -2.39 -19.02 0.57
CA ILE A 82 -2.28 -18.09 1.70
C ILE A 82 -1.17 -17.06 1.46
N LEU A 83 -0.01 -17.49 0.95
CA LEU A 83 1.11 -16.60 0.72
C LEU A 83 0.98 -15.76 -0.56
N GLU A 84 0.21 -16.22 -1.54
CA GLU A 84 -0.11 -15.46 -2.75
C GLU A 84 -1.25 -14.43 -2.53
N PHE A 85 -2.09 -14.61 -1.49
CA PHE A 85 -3.28 -13.80 -1.26
C PHE A 85 -3.01 -12.31 -1.01
N PRO A 86 -2.03 -11.90 -0.19
CA PRO A 86 -1.86 -10.48 0.15
C PRO A 86 -1.64 -9.55 -1.05
N VAL A 87 -1.04 -10.04 -2.16
CA VAL A 87 -0.82 -9.18 -3.34
C VAL A 87 -2.09 -8.92 -4.16
N LEU A 88 -3.17 -9.65 -3.90
CA LEU A 88 -4.47 -9.41 -4.56
C LEU A 88 -5.06 -8.05 -4.20
N PHE A 89 -4.68 -7.46 -3.06
CA PHE A 89 -5.05 -6.09 -2.69
C PHE A 89 -4.55 -5.04 -3.68
N LEU A 90 -3.52 -5.35 -4.46
CA LEU A 90 -3.03 -4.48 -5.54
C LEU A 90 -3.89 -4.54 -6.81
N GLY A 91 -4.90 -5.41 -6.86
CA GLY A 91 -5.67 -5.69 -8.07
C GLY A 91 -4.87 -6.45 -9.15
N ALA A 92 -3.77 -7.08 -8.78
CA ALA A 92 -2.88 -7.81 -9.68
C ALA A 92 -2.79 -9.30 -9.35
N LYS A 93 -2.40 -10.12 -10.33
CA LYS A 93 -2.17 -11.55 -10.11
C LYS A 93 -0.79 -11.78 -9.49
N PRO A 94 -0.62 -12.78 -8.62
CA PRO A 94 0.70 -13.15 -8.07
C PRO A 94 1.75 -13.49 -9.14
N SER A 95 1.32 -14.00 -10.30
CA SER A 95 2.19 -14.28 -11.47
C SER A 95 2.72 -13.01 -12.15
N ASP A 96 2.03 -11.88 -11.99
CA ASP A 96 2.32 -10.63 -12.68
C ASP A 96 2.90 -9.58 -11.70
N THR A 97 2.99 -9.93 -10.41
CA THR A 97 3.49 -9.06 -9.34
C THR A 97 4.93 -9.42 -8.99
N PRO A 98 5.89 -8.48 -9.03
CA PRO A 98 7.27 -8.73 -8.63
C PRO A 98 7.40 -9.32 -7.23
N SER A 99 8.35 -10.24 -7.02
CA SER A 99 8.52 -10.92 -5.72
C SER A 99 8.95 -9.97 -4.60
N PHE A 100 9.45 -8.77 -4.93
CA PHE A 100 9.69 -7.69 -3.98
C PHE A 100 8.43 -7.34 -3.16
N TYR A 101 7.23 -7.47 -3.75
CA TYR A 101 5.95 -7.22 -3.07
C TYR A 101 5.60 -8.25 -1.97
N SER A 102 6.48 -9.22 -1.69
CA SER A 102 6.39 -10.05 -0.47
C SER A 102 6.32 -9.24 0.81
N PHE A 103 6.70 -7.94 0.78
CA PHE A 103 6.54 -7.04 1.91
C PHE A 103 5.08 -6.96 2.41
N MET A 104 4.09 -7.21 1.54
CA MET A 104 2.68 -7.29 1.93
C MET A 104 2.39 -8.49 2.85
N ASN A 105 3.12 -9.60 2.67
CA ASN A 105 3.00 -10.73 3.59
C ASN A 105 3.52 -10.37 4.98
N TYR A 106 4.58 -9.55 5.07
CA TYR A 106 5.05 -9.07 6.37
C TYR A 106 4.05 -8.08 7.00
N ALA A 107 3.46 -7.19 6.20
CA ALA A 107 2.41 -6.30 6.69
C ALA A 107 1.23 -7.07 7.27
N ASP A 108 0.79 -8.14 6.61
CA ASP A 108 -0.36 -8.95 7.02
C ASP A 108 -0.03 -9.89 8.19
N PHE A 109 0.99 -10.75 8.04
CA PHE A 109 1.31 -11.79 9.03
C PHE A 109 2.26 -11.35 10.14
N GLY A 110 3.11 -10.37 9.87
CA GLY A 110 4.09 -9.86 10.83
C GLY A 110 3.57 -8.70 11.69
N LEU A 111 2.80 -7.78 11.10
CA LEU A 111 2.23 -6.63 11.78
C LEU A 111 0.76 -6.82 12.16
N GLY A 112 0.08 -7.76 11.51
CA GLY A 112 -1.31 -8.09 11.74
C GLY A 112 -2.30 -7.23 10.97
N THR A 113 -3.49 -7.79 10.78
CA THR A 113 -4.63 -7.10 10.17
C THR A 113 -5.57 -6.60 11.24
N TRP A 114 -5.85 -5.31 11.24
CA TRP A 114 -6.62 -4.64 12.28
C TRP A 114 -7.93 -4.09 11.72
N HIS A 115 -8.99 -4.21 12.49
CA HIS A 115 -10.29 -3.64 12.16
C HIS A 115 -10.71 -2.65 13.25
N PRO A 116 -11.02 -1.38 12.89
CA PRO A 116 -11.45 -0.39 13.86
C PRO A 116 -12.74 -0.80 14.56
N LYS A 117 -12.81 -0.66 15.89
CA LYS A 117 -14.04 -0.88 16.64
C LYS A 117 -15.12 0.11 16.15
N GLY A 118 -16.24 -0.41 15.71
CA GLY A 118 -17.32 0.39 15.13
C GLY A 118 -17.30 0.47 13.59
N GLY A 119 -16.28 -0.15 12.94
CA GLY A 119 -16.19 -0.25 11.48
C GLY A 119 -15.20 0.74 10.85
N MET A 120 -14.92 0.56 9.56
CA MET A 120 -13.91 1.35 8.85
C MET A 120 -14.23 2.85 8.81
N TYR A 121 -15.51 3.24 8.87
CA TYR A 121 -15.91 4.65 8.88
C TYR A 121 -15.42 5.43 10.11
N GLU A 122 -15.08 4.72 11.22
CA GLU A 122 -14.49 5.37 12.40
C GLU A 122 -13.12 5.99 12.11
N VAL A 123 -12.37 5.46 11.14
CA VAL A 123 -11.12 6.08 10.66
C VAL A 123 -11.42 7.44 10.01
N VAL A 124 -12.46 7.51 9.17
CA VAL A 124 -12.89 8.76 8.54
C VAL A 124 -13.30 9.79 9.58
N LYS A 125 -14.09 9.37 10.57
CA LYS A 125 -14.51 10.25 11.69
C LYS A 125 -13.33 10.78 12.48
N ALA A 126 -12.34 9.92 12.78
CA ALA A 126 -11.15 10.35 13.51
C ALA A 126 -10.35 11.40 12.71
N MET A 127 -10.20 11.20 11.39
CA MET A 127 -9.54 12.17 10.51
C MET A 127 -10.30 13.50 10.45
N VAL A 128 -11.64 13.45 10.34
CA VAL A 128 -12.50 14.64 10.37
C VAL A 128 -12.34 15.40 11.69
N THR A 129 -12.36 14.70 12.81
CA THR A 129 -12.18 15.31 14.13
C THR A 129 -10.84 16.04 14.23
N LEU A 130 -9.75 15.37 13.85
CA LEU A 130 -8.41 15.96 13.83
C LEU A 130 -8.32 17.18 12.89
N ALA A 131 -8.93 17.10 11.71
CA ALA A 131 -8.94 18.21 10.76
C ALA A 131 -9.64 19.46 11.36
N ILE A 132 -10.79 19.27 12.02
CA ILE A 132 -11.53 20.35 12.69
C ILE A 132 -10.70 20.94 13.84
N GLU A 133 -10.05 20.11 14.65
CA GLU A 133 -9.16 20.55 15.74
C GLU A 133 -7.99 21.41 15.22
N LEU A 134 -7.51 21.11 14.01
CA LEU A 134 -6.47 21.88 13.30
C LEU A 134 -7.01 23.12 12.58
N GLY A 135 -8.29 23.44 12.70
CA GLY A 135 -8.92 24.62 12.10
C GLY A 135 -9.34 24.45 10.64
N VAL A 136 -9.35 23.22 10.12
CA VAL A 136 -9.81 22.95 8.75
C VAL A 136 -11.33 23.10 8.69
N LYS A 137 -11.81 23.88 7.72
CA LYS A 137 -13.23 23.97 7.40
C LYS A 137 -13.62 22.85 6.44
N ILE A 138 -14.55 21.99 6.85
CA ILE A 138 -15.05 20.89 6.03
C ILE A 138 -16.45 21.23 5.57
N GLU A 139 -16.67 21.25 4.28
CA GLU A 139 -17.96 21.49 3.66
C GLU A 139 -18.34 20.28 2.78
N THR A 140 -19.50 19.70 3.03
CA THR A 140 -20.06 18.59 2.25
C THR A 140 -21.11 19.10 1.26
N ASN A 141 -21.51 18.27 0.29
CA ASN A 141 -22.44 18.63 -0.76
C ASN A 141 -22.01 19.85 -1.59
N GLN A 142 -20.72 20.05 -1.71
CA GLN A 142 -20.09 21.10 -2.52
C GLN A 142 -19.55 20.49 -3.80
N ASN A 143 -20.31 20.64 -4.89
CA ASN A 143 -19.85 20.17 -6.19
C ASN A 143 -18.81 21.14 -6.75
N VAL A 144 -17.58 20.67 -6.96
CA VAL A 144 -16.54 21.45 -7.60
C VAL A 144 -16.70 21.35 -9.11
N GLU A 145 -16.95 22.48 -9.75
CA GLU A 145 -17.27 22.59 -11.18
C GLU A 145 -16.05 22.97 -12.01
N LYS A 146 -15.13 23.75 -11.41
CA LYS A 146 -13.97 24.29 -12.13
C LYS A 146 -12.84 24.71 -11.20
N ILE A 147 -11.63 24.50 -11.65
CA ILE A 147 -10.40 25.09 -11.10
C ILE A 147 -9.94 26.17 -12.07
N ASN A 148 -9.90 27.42 -11.66
CA ASN A 148 -9.44 28.53 -12.49
C ASN A 148 -7.92 28.66 -12.38
N VAL A 149 -7.25 28.54 -13.52
CA VAL A 149 -5.78 28.63 -13.64
C VAL A 149 -5.44 29.75 -14.62
N GLU A 150 -4.56 30.65 -14.23
CA GLU A 150 -4.03 31.74 -15.07
C GLU A 150 -2.51 31.68 -15.06
N ASN A 151 -1.91 31.61 -16.25
CA ASN A 151 -0.46 31.50 -16.43
C ASN A 151 0.18 30.35 -15.64
N GLY A 152 -0.50 29.19 -15.53
CA GLY A 152 -0.03 28.02 -14.78
C GLY A 152 -0.17 28.14 -13.26
N ILE A 153 -0.86 29.18 -12.76
CA ILE A 153 -1.06 29.40 -11.31
C ILE A 153 -2.54 29.29 -10.99
N VAL A 154 -2.89 28.47 -10.02
CA VAL A 154 -4.26 28.38 -9.49
C VAL A 154 -4.67 29.71 -8.88
N LYS A 155 -5.88 30.18 -9.18
CA LYS A 155 -6.50 31.40 -8.69
C LYS A 155 -7.71 31.13 -7.80
N SER A 156 -8.54 30.22 -8.20
CA SER A 156 -9.77 29.93 -7.47
C SER A 156 -10.36 28.58 -7.84
N VAL A 157 -11.29 28.14 -7.03
CA VAL A 157 -12.16 26.98 -7.29
C VAL A 157 -13.59 27.49 -7.37
N VAL A 158 -14.37 26.99 -8.33
CA VAL A 158 -15.81 27.26 -8.41
C VAL A 158 -16.56 26.06 -7.85
N SER A 159 -17.41 26.30 -6.86
CA SER A 159 -18.24 25.27 -6.23
C SER A 159 -19.67 25.79 -6.05
N ASN A 160 -20.64 25.05 -6.60
CA ASN A 160 -22.07 25.44 -6.60
C ASN A 160 -22.29 26.90 -7.07
N GLY A 161 -21.55 27.31 -8.11
CA GLY A 161 -21.60 28.66 -8.66
C GLY A 161 -20.88 29.74 -7.82
N ILE A 162 -20.27 29.39 -6.70
CA ILE A 162 -19.51 30.31 -5.84
C ILE A 162 -18.02 30.19 -6.14
N THR A 163 -17.37 31.31 -6.38
CA THR A 163 -15.92 31.37 -6.58
C THR A 163 -15.21 31.51 -5.23
N ILE A 164 -14.32 30.57 -4.94
CA ILE A 164 -13.49 30.52 -3.72
C ILE A 164 -12.04 30.73 -4.13
N GLU A 165 -11.44 31.82 -3.66
CA GLU A 165 -10.02 32.10 -3.92
C GLU A 165 -9.12 31.06 -3.26
N SER A 166 -8.15 30.54 -4.02
CA SER A 166 -7.19 29.57 -3.52
C SER A 166 -5.88 29.67 -4.31
N HIS A 167 -4.76 29.53 -3.61
CA HIS A 167 -3.43 29.50 -4.23
C HIS A 167 -2.94 28.08 -4.52
N VAL A 168 -3.51 27.08 -3.86
CA VAL A 168 -3.16 25.66 -4.00
C VAL A 168 -4.44 24.84 -3.94
N VAL A 169 -4.57 23.89 -4.86
CA VAL A 169 -5.67 22.90 -4.86
C VAL A 169 -5.05 21.51 -4.86
N LEU A 170 -5.45 20.69 -3.87
CA LEU A 170 -5.18 19.26 -3.85
C LEU A 170 -6.47 18.52 -4.20
N SER A 171 -6.52 17.91 -5.38
CA SER A 171 -7.66 17.10 -5.79
C SER A 171 -7.50 15.66 -5.30
N GLY A 172 -8.50 15.19 -4.57
CA GLY A 172 -8.68 13.78 -4.24
C GLY A 172 -9.74 13.09 -5.11
N ALA A 173 -10.25 13.80 -6.13
CA ALA A 173 -11.18 13.26 -7.11
C ALA A 173 -10.45 12.37 -8.12
N ASP A 174 -11.23 11.66 -8.96
CA ASP A 174 -10.67 10.91 -10.07
C ASP A 174 -9.84 11.82 -10.98
N TYR A 175 -8.66 11.31 -11.39
CA TYR A 175 -7.69 12.09 -12.18
C TYR A 175 -8.29 12.61 -13.48
N HIS A 176 -9.06 11.77 -14.18
CA HIS A 176 -9.72 12.12 -15.44
C HIS A 176 -10.75 13.26 -15.29
N HIS A 177 -11.35 13.40 -14.11
CA HIS A 177 -12.29 14.50 -13.84
C HIS A 177 -11.61 15.79 -13.42
N THR A 178 -10.37 15.72 -12.98
CA THR A 178 -9.61 16.89 -12.52
C THR A 178 -8.91 17.61 -13.68
N GLU A 179 -8.48 16.87 -14.71
CA GLU A 179 -7.83 17.38 -15.92
C GLU A 179 -8.83 17.66 -17.05
#